data_76108639ec6afbf526e081d5d91b0860
#
_entry.id   76108639ec6afbf526e081d5d91b0860
#
_cell.length_a   1.000
_cell.length_b   1.000
_cell.length_c   1.000
_cell.angle_alpha   90.00
_cell.angle_beta   90.00
_cell.angle_gamma   90.00
#
_symmetry.space_group_name_H-M   'P 1'
#
loop_
_entity.id
_entity.type
_entity.pdbx_description
1 polymer ?
#
loop_
_entity_poly.entity_id
_entity_poly.type
_entity_poly.pdbx_seq_one_letter_code
_entity_poly.pdbx_strand_id
1 'polypeptide(L)'
;MKKIVITGGLGYIGTELCKIYSGYSWNDKIVVIDNRFISERVNQLRNWNIDFIQGDILDKKLVLDVCKDADIVHHLAGITDVPRTQTESSSDKDVKIKEVAEEGTQNILDSIPEKCKIIFPSTHVVFEGTSVVKKNIQENEKTQPVLSYAKSKAFNEEQIKKSGKKYVILRLGSVYGYSTDTARIDIMPNLFSKIASQNGVIKMFAGGRQIKSLVPLIDVARCFKNMEEKDDIVSETFNLAKDTISVKEVAEICKKYNPKVTLKETNDEVPNLGFSLSNKKILNTGFKFLYNLDQSIKEMISKWSKQDLIKDLEHVRDGGNEFIDARGKISNHELTEPINLIGLIDSKKGTIRANHYHPQQEQKCLFTKGQIIEIFQDILNPNAPKITQVVNEGQLSIIKPNVAHTMVFTKDTTFLNLVRGEREHDNYGITHTIKHVFVDDKERDMLLKYYKFECRSCGNTNLKRVVSLGYQPLANNLLNKKEEKHDLYPLEVNYCPKCHNCQ
;
A
#
# COMPACT_ATOMS: atom_id res chain seq x y z
N MET A 1 24.67 18.10 -16.46
CA MET A 1 24.14 17.65 -15.16
C MET A 1 22.90 18.49 -14.87
N LYS A 2 21.72 17.86 -14.93
CA LYS A 2 20.44 18.50 -14.59
C LYS A 2 20.18 18.30 -13.08
N LYS A 3 19.47 19.23 -12.46
CA LYS A 3 18.91 19.04 -11.14
C LYS A 3 17.42 18.74 -11.26
N ILE A 4 17.02 17.56 -10.79
CA ILE A 4 15.66 17.05 -10.85
C ILE A 4 15.12 16.98 -9.41
N VAL A 5 14.03 17.65 -9.14
CA VAL A 5 13.35 17.62 -7.84
C VAL A 5 12.05 16.82 -7.97
N ILE A 6 11.83 15.91 -7.04
CA ILE A 6 10.61 15.09 -6.96
C ILE A 6 9.96 15.38 -5.62
N THR A 7 8.83 16.09 -5.61
CA THR A 7 8.04 16.28 -4.39
C THR A 7 7.08 15.10 -4.22
N GLY A 8 6.89 14.61 -3.00
CA GLY A 8 6.07 13.42 -2.75
C GLY A 8 6.69 12.12 -3.26
N GLY A 9 8.03 12.06 -3.28
CA GLY A 9 8.78 10.93 -3.85
C GLY A 9 8.63 9.62 -3.09
N LEU A 10 8.18 9.64 -1.83
CA LEU A 10 7.86 8.44 -1.06
C LEU A 10 6.43 7.93 -1.29
N GLY A 11 5.65 8.60 -2.15
CA GLY A 11 4.29 8.20 -2.52
C GLY A 11 4.24 7.07 -3.55
N TYR A 12 3.01 6.67 -3.92
CA TYR A 12 2.74 5.56 -4.83
C TYR A 12 3.40 5.73 -6.21
N ILE A 13 3.22 6.89 -6.85
CA ILE A 13 3.85 7.20 -8.15
C ILE A 13 5.33 7.56 -7.94
N GLY A 14 5.64 8.33 -6.90
CA GLY A 14 6.99 8.82 -6.62
C GLY A 14 8.00 7.70 -6.42
N THR A 15 7.62 6.63 -5.72
CA THR A 15 8.48 5.46 -5.51
C THR A 15 8.86 4.79 -6.83
N GLU A 16 7.90 4.59 -7.74
CA GLU A 16 8.19 3.98 -9.04
C GLU A 16 8.97 4.91 -9.97
N LEU A 17 8.75 6.23 -9.88
CA LEU A 17 9.56 7.20 -10.61
C LEU A 17 11.01 7.20 -10.12
N CYS A 18 11.24 7.22 -8.81
CA CYS A 18 12.58 7.10 -8.24
C CYS A 18 13.29 5.81 -8.67
N LYS A 19 12.56 4.70 -8.75
CA LYS A 19 13.09 3.43 -9.25
C LYS A 19 13.51 3.51 -10.71
N ILE A 20 12.84 4.27 -11.55
CA ILE A 20 13.26 4.49 -12.94
C ILE A 20 14.60 5.23 -12.96
N TYR A 21 14.78 6.26 -12.15
CA TYR A 21 16.05 6.97 -12.05
C TYR A 21 17.20 6.09 -11.57
N SER A 22 16.95 5.08 -10.75
CA SER A 22 18.00 4.14 -10.31
C SER A 22 18.62 3.34 -11.45
N GLY A 23 17.90 3.18 -12.56
CA GLY A 23 18.36 2.45 -13.76
C GLY A 23 19.06 3.31 -14.81
N TYR A 24 19.07 4.64 -14.67
CA TYR A 24 19.70 5.57 -15.62
C TYR A 24 21.05 6.08 -15.07
N SER A 25 22.04 6.22 -15.93
CA SER A 25 23.37 6.72 -15.53
C SER A 25 23.32 8.23 -15.21
N TRP A 26 23.54 8.61 -14.24
CA TRP A 26 24.20 9.12 -13.07
C TRP A 26 24.89 10.51 -13.20
N ASN A 27 24.62 11.31 -14.26
CA ASN A 27 25.11 12.67 -14.32
C ASN A 27 24.12 13.70 -13.76
N ASP A 28 22.89 13.27 -13.43
CA ASP A 28 21.88 14.19 -12.93
C ASP A 28 21.75 14.10 -11.41
N LYS A 29 21.58 15.25 -10.77
CA LYS A 29 21.33 15.35 -9.33
C LYS A 29 19.81 15.22 -9.08
N ILE A 30 19.42 14.14 -8.42
CA ILE A 30 18.03 13.87 -8.08
C ILE A 30 17.80 14.11 -6.60
N VAL A 31 16.80 14.93 -6.28
CA VAL A 31 16.43 15.29 -4.89
C VAL A 31 14.95 14.98 -4.68
N VAL A 32 14.64 14.22 -3.65
CA VAL A 32 13.28 13.92 -3.21
C VAL A 32 12.94 14.77 -2.00
N ILE A 33 11.77 15.41 -2.02
CA ILE A 33 11.15 16.07 -0.87
C ILE A 33 9.87 15.29 -0.52
N ASP A 34 9.74 14.85 0.73
CA ASP A 34 8.50 14.28 1.26
C ASP A 34 8.38 14.65 2.74
N ASN A 35 7.17 14.91 3.23
CA ASN A 35 6.97 15.23 4.64
C ASN A 35 6.96 13.99 5.53
N ARG A 36 6.85 12.79 4.95
CA ARG A 36 6.97 11.53 5.66
C ARG A 36 8.42 11.06 5.67
N PHE A 37 8.78 10.31 6.70
CA PHE A 37 10.02 9.56 6.74
C PHE A 37 9.68 8.07 6.82
N ILE A 38 10.04 7.32 5.78
CA ILE A 38 9.87 5.88 5.70
C ILE A 38 11.25 5.28 5.52
N SER A 39 11.80 4.72 6.61
CA SER A 39 13.22 4.33 6.69
C SER A 39 13.68 3.40 5.58
N GLU A 40 12.89 2.39 5.23
CA GLU A 40 13.21 1.46 4.13
C GLU A 40 13.34 2.19 2.78
N ARG A 41 12.43 3.11 2.49
CA ARG A 41 12.45 3.88 1.24
C ARG A 41 13.55 4.91 1.20
N VAL A 42 13.80 5.58 2.31
CA VAL A 42 14.93 6.52 2.42
C VAL A 42 16.23 5.78 2.22
N ASN A 43 16.40 4.60 2.80
CA ASN A 43 17.57 3.75 2.56
C ASN A 43 17.66 3.30 1.10
N GLN A 44 16.52 2.96 0.50
CA GLN A 44 16.47 2.60 -0.92
C GLN A 44 16.86 3.78 -1.83
N LEU A 45 16.37 5.00 -1.54
CA LEU A 45 16.79 6.22 -2.27
C LEU A 45 18.31 6.44 -2.16
N ARG A 46 18.88 6.29 -0.97
CA ARG A 46 20.34 6.37 -0.75
C ARG A 46 21.11 5.34 -1.58
N ASN A 47 20.64 4.11 -1.63
CA ASN A 47 21.24 3.06 -2.45
C ASN A 47 21.14 3.36 -3.96
N TRP A 48 20.17 4.15 -4.36
CA TRP A 48 20.01 4.63 -5.74
C TRP A 48 20.73 5.96 -6.02
N ASN A 49 21.50 6.47 -5.07
CA ASN A 49 22.19 7.78 -5.14
C ASN A 49 21.20 8.94 -5.37
N ILE A 50 20.05 8.89 -4.71
CA ILE A 50 19.02 9.92 -4.72
C ILE A 50 19.03 10.62 -3.36
N ASP A 51 19.17 11.95 -3.35
CA ASP A 51 19.13 12.75 -2.14
C ASP A 51 17.70 12.81 -1.58
N PHE A 52 17.55 12.62 -0.28
CA PHE A 52 16.28 12.75 0.41
C PHE A 52 16.30 13.91 1.40
N ILE A 53 15.28 14.75 1.33
CA ILE A 53 15.03 15.86 2.24
C ILE A 53 13.64 15.67 2.84
N GLN A 54 13.57 15.46 4.16
CA GLN A 54 12.30 15.46 4.85
C GLN A 54 11.81 16.90 4.99
N GLY A 55 10.62 17.20 4.46
CA GLY A 55 10.03 18.53 4.57
C GLY A 55 8.69 18.64 3.88
N ASP A 56 7.92 19.65 4.32
CA ASP A 56 6.61 19.94 3.76
C ASP A 56 6.70 21.00 2.65
N ILE A 57 5.92 20.85 1.59
CA ILE A 57 5.84 21.83 0.49
C ILE A 57 5.19 23.16 0.95
N LEU A 58 4.57 23.19 2.12
CA LEU A 58 4.09 24.42 2.76
C LEU A 58 5.22 25.25 3.38
N ASP A 59 6.40 24.64 3.63
CA ASP A 59 7.59 25.39 4.07
C ASP A 59 8.24 26.10 2.87
N LYS A 60 7.85 27.34 2.66
CA LYS A 60 8.32 28.18 1.56
C LYS A 60 9.85 28.32 1.51
N LYS A 61 10.50 28.39 2.67
CA LYS A 61 11.96 28.54 2.76
C LYS A 61 12.66 27.25 2.28
N LEU A 62 12.22 26.11 2.77
CA LEU A 62 12.76 24.81 2.36
C LEU A 62 12.55 24.59 0.87
N VAL A 63 11.33 24.86 0.36
CA VAL A 63 11.00 24.71 -1.07
C VAL A 63 11.90 25.59 -1.92
N LEU A 64 12.10 26.87 -1.53
CA LEU A 64 12.99 27.79 -2.24
C LEU A 64 14.44 27.27 -2.25
N ASP A 65 14.97 26.84 -1.11
CA ASP A 65 16.35 26.36 -1.00
C ASP A 65 16.61 25.13 -1.86
N VAL A 66 15.60 24.28 -2.00
CA VAL A 66 15.73 23.06 -2.80
C VAL A 66 15.44 23.28 -4.29
N CYS A 67 14.48 24.15 -4.64
CA CYS A 67 13.99 24.27 -6.01
C CYS A 67 14.60 25.42 -6.83
N LYS A 68 15.30 26.39 -6.21
CA LYS A 68 15.81 27.61 -6.85
C LYS A 68 16.74 27.40 -8.05
N ASP A 69 17.35 26.23 -8.15
CA ASP A 69 18.28 25.84 -9.24
C ASP A 69 17.81 24.57 -9.97
N ALA A 70 16.55 24.15 -9.80
CA ALA A 70 16.01 22.98 -10.45
C ALA A 70 15.84 23.22 -11.96
N ASP A 71 16.19 22.21 -12.75
CA ASP A 71 15.90 22.16 -14.19
C ASP A 71 14.54 21.51 -14.48
N ILE A 72 14.19 20.50 -13.65
CA ILE A 72 12.93 19.76 -13.74
C ILE A 72 12.33 19.61 -12.32
N VAL A 73 11.03 19.77 -12.22
CA VAL A 73 10.27 19.43 -11.01
C VAL A 73 9.13 18.46 -11.35
N HIS A 74 9.20 17.26 -10.81
CA HIS A 74 8.06 16.35 -10.76
C HIS A 74 7.26 16.66 -9.49
N HIS A 75 6.17 17.42 -9.64
CA HIS A 75 5.39 17.87 -8.49
C HIS A 75 4.30 16.85 -8.14
N LEU A 76 4.69 15.78 -7.40
CA LEU A 76 3.81 14.68 -7.03
C LEU A 76 3.21 14.83 -5.62
N ALA A 77 3.77 15.74 -4.79
CA ALA A 77 3.25 15.98 -3.45
C ALA A 77 1.80 16.48 -3.51
N GLY A 78 0.98 15.96 -2.62
CA GLY A 78 -0.42 16.34 -2.48
C GLY A 78 -1.21 15.28 -1.73
N ILE A 79 -2.31 15.69 -1.12
CA ILE A 79 -3.23 14.79 -0.45
C ILE A 79 -4.21 14.26 -1.48
N THR A 80 -4.20 12.94 -1.67
CA THR A 80 -5.15 12.26 -2.55
C THR A 80 -6.20 11.56 -1.72
N ASP A 81 -7.38 12.14 -1.65
CA ASP A 81 -8.54 11.55 -1.03
C ASP A 81 -9.73 11.65 -2.00
N VAL A 82 -10.16 10.49 -2.47
CA VAL A 82 -11.37 10.39 -3.30
C VAL A 82 -12.37 9.57 -2.49
N PRO A 83 -13.24 10.22 -1.70
CA PRO A 83 -14.24 9.51 -0.93
C PRO A 83 -15.16 8.73 -1.87
N ARG A 84 -15.59 7.54 -1.42
CA ARG A 84 -16.50 6.67 -2.19
C ARG A 84 -17.90 7.23 -2.25
N THR A 85 -18.28 8.01 -1.21
CA THR A 85 -19.57 8.69 -1.08
C THR A 85 -19.36 10.12 -0.60
N GLN A 86 -20.32 11.01 -0.87
CA GLN A 86 -20.27 12.40 -0.37
C GLN A 86 -20.26 12.48 1.17
N THR A 87 -20.78 11.45 1.85
CA THR A 87 -20.83 11.38 3.32
C THR A 87 -19.49 11.02 3.97
N GLU A 88 -18.51 10.53 3.21
CA GLU A 88 -17.16 10.22 3.71
C GLU A 88 -16.24 11.46 3.74
N SER A 89 -16.64 12.58 3.15
CA SER A 89 -15.89 13.84 3.15
C SER A 89 -16.02 14.52 4.52
N SER A 90 -14.89 14.87 5.15
CA SER A 90 -14.87 15.69 6.37
C SER A 90 -14.37 17.10 6.06
N SER A 91 -14.97 18.12 6.71
CA SER A 91 -14.63 19.54 6.49
C SER A 91 -13.13 19.81 6.73
N ASP A 92 -12.55 19.24 7.78
CA ASP A 92 -11.14 19.49 8.15
C ASP A 92 -10.17 18.90 7.13
N LYS A 93 -10.51 17.73 6.59
CA LYS A 93 -9.72 17.07 5.56
C LYS A 93 -9.77 17.82 4.24
N ASP A 94 -10.94 18.34 3.88
CA ASP A 94 -11.14 19.16 2.68
C ASP A 94 -10.34 20.47 2.76
N VAL A 95 -10.30 21.13 3.93
CA VAL A 95 -9.48 22.33 4.17
C VAL A 95 -8.00 22.03 3.95
N LYS A 96 -7.51 20.92 4.52
CA LYS A 96 -6.10 20.53 4.37
C LYS A 96 -5.74 20.12 2.94
N ILE A 97 -6.63 19.44 2.23
CA ILE A 97 -6.46 19.13 0.80
C ILE A 97 -6.27 20.41 0.00
N LYS A 98 -7.13 21.41 0.25
CA LYS A 98 -7.08 22.69 -0.42
C LYS A 98 -5.79 23.45 -0.10
N GLU A 99 -5.44 23.59 1.17
CA GLU A 99 -4.23 24.28 1.63
C GLU A 99 -2.96 23.69 0.96
N VAL A 100 -2.75 22.40 1.11
CA VAL A 100 -1.58 21.71 0.53
C VAL A 100 -1.55 21.83 -0.99
N ALA A 101 -2.71 21.73 -1.65
CA ALA A 101 -2.77 21.85 -3.09
C ALA A 101 -2.48 23.29 -3.56
N GLU A 102 -3.17 24.30 -3.01
CA GLU A 102 -3.09 25.67 -3.50
C GLU A 102 -1.79 26.35 -3.07
N GLU A 103 -1.48 26.36 -1.77
CA GLU A 103 -0.28 27.01 -1.24
C GLU A 103 0.99 26.23 -1.55
N GLY A 104 0.96 24.90 -1.39
CA GLY A 104 2.13 24.06 -1.70
C GLY A 104 2.54 24.16 -3.17
N THR A 105 1.57 24.14 -4.11
CA THR A 105 1.87 24.35 -5.53
C THR A 105 2.38 25.77 -5.81
N GLN A 106 1.82 26.81 -5.14
CA GLN A 106 2.30 28.19 -5.29
C GLN A 106 3.75 28.32 -4.81
N ASN A 107 4.11 27.73 -3.68
CA ASN A 107 5.48 27.73 -3.17
C ASN A 107 6.46 27.11 -4.17
N ILE A 108 6.08 26.03 -4.84
CA ILE A 108 6.89 25.42 -5.91
C ILE A 108 7.05 26.39 -7.09
N LEU A 109 5.94 26.97 -7.58
CA LEU A 109 5.96 27.90 -8.72
C LEU A 109 6.78 29.15 -8.47
N ASP A 110 6.71 29.70 -7.26
CA ASP A 110 7.49 30.87 -6.82
C ASP A 110 8.99 30.56 -6.72
N SER A 111 9.34 29.30 -6.43
CA SER A 111 10.71 28.89 -6.13
C SER A 111 11.51 28.39 -7.33
N ILE A 112 10.83 27.90 -8.37
CA ILE A 112 11.52 27.35 -9.57
C ILE A 112 11.94 28.44 -10.55
N PRO A 113 13.10 28.29 -11.23
CA PRO A 113 13.54 29.20 -12.28
C PRO A 113 12.55 29.21 -13.47
N GLU A 114 12.59 30.28 -14.29
CA GLU A 114 11.76 30.38 -15.50
C GLU A 114 12.04 29.24 -16.51
N LYS A 115 13.29 28.82 -16.62
CA LYS A 115 13.69 27.71 -17.49
C LYS A 115 13.21 26.33 -17.01
N CYS A 116 12.88 26.22 -15.72
CA CYS A 116 12.48 24.95 -15.12
C CYS A 116 11.18 24.43 -15.73
N LYS A 117 11.13 23.14 -15.98
CA LYS A 117 9.93 22.44 -16.48
C LYS A 117 9.26 21.72 -15.31
N ILE A 118 8.01 22.06 -15.04
CA ILE A 118 7.19 21.36 -14.05
C ILE A 118 6.34 20.27 -14.72
N ILE A 119 6.36 19.06 -14.17
CA ILE A 119 5.52 17.94 -14.62
C ILE A 119 4.57 17.58 -13.48
N PHE A 120 3.28 17.72 -13.73
CA PHE A 120 2.23 17.69 -12.71
C PHE A 120 1.20 16.58 -12.97
N PRO A 121 0.93 15.70 -11.99
CA PRO A 121 -0.16 14.73 -12.05
C PRO A 121 -1.49 15.41 -11.69
N SER A 122 -2.31 15.66 -12.67
CA SER A 122 -3.72 15.94 -12.50
C SER A 122 -4.50 14.62 -12.52
N THR A 123 -5.80 14.66 -12.62
CA THR A 123 -6.67 13.50 -12.45
C THR A 123 -7.83 13.51 -13.45
N HIS A 124 -8.32 12.32 -13.82
CA HIS A 124 -9.53 12.17 -14.61
C HIS A 124 -10.80 12.63 -13.87
N VAL A 125 -10.78 12.62 -12.51
CA VAL A 125 -11.95 13.03 -11.72
C VAL A 125 -12.31 14.53 -11.87
N VAL A 126 -11.49 15.33 -12.55
CA VAL A 126 -11.88 16.70 -12.96
C VAL A 126 -13.12 16.71 -13.89
N PHE A 127 -13.54 15.55 -14.41
CA PHE A 127 -14.73 15.36 -15.25
C PHE A 127 -15.89 14.64 -14.54
N GLU A 128 -15.79 14.41 -13.23
CA GLU A 128 -16.75 13.58 -12.49
C GLU A 128 -18.20 14.14 -12.43
N GLY A 129 -18.38 15.45 -12.59
CA GLY A 129 -19.70 16.09 -12.62
C GLY A 129 -20.51 15.83 -13.91
N THR A 130 -20.02 14.98 -14.79
CA THR A 130 -20.73 14.59 -16.00
C THR A 130 -21.97 13.75 -15.66
N SER A 131 -23.16 14.22 -16.03
CA SER A 131 -24.44 13.58 -15.69
C SER A 131 -24.77 12.35 -16.55
N VAL A 132 -24.07 12.17 -17.67
CA VAL A 132 -24.27 11.06 -18.60
C VAL A 132 -22.97 10.32 -18.85
N VAL A 133 -23.05 9.05 -19.25
CA VAL A 133 -21.86 8.30 -19.66
C VAL A 133 -21.24 8.96 -20.88
N LYS A 134 -20.05 9.52 -20.69
CA LYS A 134 -19.29 10.18 -21.74
C LYS A 134 -18.02 9.39 -22.08
N LYS A 135 -17.80 9.10 -23.35
CA LYS A 135 -16.63 8.33 -23.79
C LYS A 135 -15.67 9.20 -24.57
N ASN A 136 -14.38 8.86 -24.45
CA ASN A 136 -13.27 9.50 -25.20
C ASN A 136 -13.17 11.00 -24.97
N ILE A 137 -13.33 11.47 -23.72
CA ILE A 137 -13.17 12.86 -23.32
C ILE A 137 -11.77 13.33 -23.72
N GLN A 138 -11.70 14.46 -24.44
CA GLN A 138 -10.46 15.07 -24.88
C GLN A 138 -9.94 16.13 -23.88
N GLU A 139 -8.69 16.52 -24.03
CA GLU A 139 -8.00 17.44 -23.11
C GLU A 139 -8.59 18.85 -23.12
N ASN A 140 -9.16 19.28 -24.23
CA ASN A 140 -9.78 20.60 -24.39
C ASN A 140 -11.23 20.70 -23.89
N GLU A 141 -11.80 19.58 -23.42
CA GLU A 141 -13.15 19.58 -22.88
C GLU A 141 -13.20 20.25 -21.50
N LYS A 142 -14.34 20.95 -21.25
CA LYS A 142 -14.54 21.67 -20.02
C LYS A 142 -14.58 20.70 -18.82
N THR A 143 -13.74 20.97 -17.82
CA THR A 143 -13.75 20.25 -16.55
C THR A 143 -14.98 20.56 -15.72
N GLN A 144 -15.47 19.58 -14.96
CA GLN A 144 -16.63 19.67 -14.07
C GLN A 144 -16.32 18.96 -12.75
N PRO A 145 -15.36 19.51 -11.95
CA PRO A 145 -14.97 18.90 -10.68
C PRO A 145 -16.06 19.10 -9.62
N VAL A 146 -16.37 18.05 -8.86
CA VAL A 146 -17.37 18.08 -7.79
C VAL A 146 -16.73 17.97 -6.41
N LEU A 147 -15.87 16.96 -6.21
CA LEU A 147 -15.19 16.69 -4.95
C LEU A 147 -14.05 17.69 -4.70
N SER A 148 -13.72 17.96 -3.44
CA SER A 148 -12.66 18.90 -3.03
C SER A 148 -11.32 18.54 -3.67
N TYR A 149 -10.95 17.27 -3.73
CA TYR A 149 -9.76 16.81 -4.44
C TYR A 149 -9.76 17.18 -5.92
N ALA A 150 -10.86 16.94 -6.62
CA ALA A 150 -10.99 17.26 -8.05
C ALA A 150 -10.94 18.77 -8.31
N LYS A 151 -11.61 19.57 -7.44
CA LYS A 151 -11.57 21.03 -7.49
C LYS A 151 -10.15 21.57 -7.27
N SER A 152 -9.43 21.04 -6.29
CA SER A 152 -8.04 21.41 -6.03
C SER A 152 -7.11 21.07 -7.20
N LYS A 153 -7.30 19.91 -7.83
CA LYS A 153 -6.51 19.54 -9.01
C LYS A 153 -6.82 20.43 -10.22
N ALA A 154 -8.08 20.75 -10.45
CA ALA A 154 -8.47 21.69 -11.53
C ALA A 154 -7.91 23.09 -11.25
N PHE A 155 -7.93 23.57 -10.00
CA PHE A 155 -7.30 24.82 -9.59
C PHE A 155 -5.79 24.81 -9.87
N ASN A 156 -5.08 23.75 -9.49
CA ASN A 156 -3.65 23.63 -9.75
C ASN A 156 -3.33 23.63 -11.26
N GLU A 157 -4.16 23.00 -12.10
CA GLU A 157 -3.97 23.09 -13.57
C GLU A 157 -3.97 24.56 -14.03
N GLU A 158 -4.95 25.35 -13.57
CA GLU A 158 -5.04 26.77 -13.95
C GLU A 158 -3.91 27.62 -13.33
N GLN A 159 -3.51 27.33 -12.10
CA GLN A 159 -2.41 28.00 -11.42
C GLN A 159 -1.09 27.77 -12.18
N ILE A 160 -0.79 26.53 -12.57
CA ILE A 160 0.38 26.18 -13.35
C ILE A 160 0.35 26.83 -14.74
N LYS A 161 -0.78 26.79 -15.45
CA LYS A 161 -0.94 27.42 -16.76
C LYS A 161 -0.71 28.94 -16.72
N LYS A 162 -1.16 29.61 -15.65
CA LYS A 162 -1.02 31.06 -15.47
C LYS A 162 0.36 31.48 -14.95
N SER A 163 1.18 30.57 -14.47
CA SER A 163 2.48 30.88 -13.86
C SER A 163 3.54 31.38 -14.86
N GLY A 164 3.34 31.19 -16.15
CA GLY A 164 4.34 31.45 -17.18
C GLY A 164 5.48 30.44 -17.25
N LYS A 165 5.49 29.43 -16.36
CA LYS A 165 6.53 28.38 -16.35
C LYS A 165 6.29 27.37 -17.45
N LYS A 166 7.36 26.65 -17.86
CA LYS A 166 7.23 25.48 -18.75
C LYS A 166 6.55 24.36 -17.98
N TYR A 167 5.52 23.75 -18.55
CA TYR A 167 4.79 22.69 -17.85
C TYR A 167 4.36 21.54 -18.76
N VAL A 168 4.14 20.38 -18.15
CA VAL A 168 3.34 19.28 -18.68
C VAL A 168 2.37 18.82 -17.58
N ILE A 169 1.08 18.83 -17.90
CA ILE A 169 0.02 18.35 -17.03
C ILE A 169 -0.46 16.99 -17.55
N LEU A 170 -0.44 15.98 -16.67
CA LEU A 170 -0.90 14.63 -16.98
C LEU A 170 -2.18 14.35 -16.18
N ARG A 171 -3.35 14.29 -16.85
CA ARG A 171 -4.61 13.88 -16.26
C ARG A 171 -4.66 12.36 -16.22
N LEU A 172 -4.35 11.81 -15.06
CA LEU A 172 -4.24 10.36 -14.86
C LEU A 172 -5.61 9.70 -14.77
N GLY A 173 -5.79 8.57 -15.45
CA GLY A 173 -6.82 7.60 -15.11
C GLY A 173 -6.57 7.02 -13.73
N SER A 174 -7.44 6.11 -13.27
CA SER A 174 -7.19 5.39 -12.01
C SER A 174 -5.93 4.56 -12.13
N VAL A 175 -4.91 4.92 -11.34
CA VAL A 175 -3.56 4.33 -11.42
C VAL A 175 -3.55 3.01 -10.66
N TYR A 176 -3.27 1.91 -11.33
CA TYR A 176 -3.23 0.57 -10.74
C TYR A 176 -1.85 -0.09 -10.89
N GLY A 177 -1.51 -0.95 -9.93
CA GLY A 177 -0.29 -1.74 -9.95
C GLY A 177 0.17 -2.13 -8.56
N TYR A 178 1.03 -3.13 -8.49
CA TYR A 178 1.61 -3.56 -7.22
C TYR A 178 2.62 -2.53 -6.69
N SER A 179 2.53 -2.26 -5.43
CA SER A 179 3.60 -1.66 -4.63
C SER A 179 3.58 -2.31 -3.25
N THR A 180 4.73 -2.51 -2.65
CA THR A 180 4.85 -3.20 -1.37
C THR A 180 4.18 -2.42 -0.25
N ASP A 181 4.55 -1.14 -0.11
CA ASP A 181 4.17 -0.31 1.04
C ASP A 181 3.34 0.91 0.66
N THR A 182 3.37 1.32 -0.61
CA THR A 182 2.66 2.50 -1.11
C THR A 182 1.42 2.17 -1.91
N ALA A 183 1.06 0.88 -2.00
CA ALA A 183 -0.10 0.47 -2.79
C ALA A 183 -1.36 1.17 -2.31
N ARG A 184 -2.01 1.85 -3.22
CA ARG A 184 -3.31 2.46 -2.98
C ARG A 184 -4.40 1.41 -3.09
N ILE A 185 -4.74 0.79 -1.96
CA ILE A 185 -5.74 -0.29 -1.91
C ILE A 185 -7.16 0.23 -2.17
N ASP A 186 -7.42 1.51 -1.97
CA ASP A 186 -8.69 2.17 -2.28
C ASP A 186 -9.00 2.24 -3.79
N ILE A 187 -8.02 2.07 -4.65
CA ILE A 187 -8.20 2.03 -6.10
C ILE A 187 -8.76 0.67 -6.52
N MET A 188 -9.86 0.66 -7.26
CA MET A 188 -10.66 -0.52 -7.55
C MET A 188 -9.88 -1.74 -8.07
N PRO A 189 -8.99 -1.66 -9.10
CA PRO A 189 -8.24 -2.84 -9.53
C PRO A 189 -7.29 -3.38 -8.45
N ASN A 190 -6.68 -2.49 -7.64
CA ASN A 190 -5.82 -2.88 -6.53
C ASN A 190 -6.62 -3.57 -5.42
N LEU A 191 -7.77 -2.96 -5.05
CA LEU A 191 -8.67 -3.52 -4.05
C LEU A 191 -9.17 -4.92 -4.45
N PHE A 192 -9.63 -5.07 -5.68
CA PHE A 192 -10.15 -6.35 -6.17
C PHE A 192 -9.05 -7.41 -6.22
N SER A 193 -7.86 -7.05 -6.66
CA SER A 193 -6.71 -7.96 -6.66
C SER A 193 -6.27 -8.36 -5.26
N LYS A 194 -6.32 -7.43 -4.29
CA LYS A 194 -6.04 -7.71 -2.88
C LYS A 194 -7.09 -8.66 -2.29
N ILE A 195 -8.38 -8.39 -2.52
CA ILE A 195 -9.47 -9.29 -2.11
C ILE A 195 -9.29 -10.67 -2.75
N ALA A 196 -8.97 -10.69 -4.03
CA ALA A 196 -8.75 -11.94 -4.75
C ALA A 196 -7.55 -12.73 -4.20
N SER A 197 -6.46 -12.06 -3.82
CA SER A 197 -5.31 -12.73 -3.20
C SER A 197 -5.64 -13.44 -1.88
N GLN A 198 -6.77 -13.10 -1.28
CA GLN A 198 -7.26 -13.59 0.01
C GLN A 198 -8.48 -14.51 -0.11
N ASN A 199 -8.85 -14.93 -1.31
CA ASN A 199 -10.05 -15.71 -1.60
C ASN A 199 -11.36 -15.05 -1.13
N GLY A 200 -11.39 -13.72 -1.10
CA GLY A 200 -12.49 -12.93 -0.53
C GLY A 200 -13.69 -12.76 -1.46
N VAL A 201 -14.62 -11.87 -1.06
CA VAL A 201 -15.83 -11.52 -1.82
C VAL A 201 -15.65 -10.15 -2.45
N ILE A 202 -15.68 -10.08 -3.78
CA ILE A 202 -15.68 -8.82 -4.53
C ILE A 202 -17.14 -8.38 -4.69
N LYS A 203 -17.49 -7.27 -4.02
CA LYS A 203 -18.82 -6.63 -4.15
C LYS A 203 -18.79 -5.64 -5.32
N MET A 204 -19.74 -5.75 -6.23
CA MET A 204 -19.89 -4.89 -7.41
C MET A 204 -21.17 -4.08 -7.29
N PHE A 205 -21.06 -2.79 -6.97
CA PHE A 205 -22.19 -1.87 -6.88
C PHE A 205 -22.82 -1.64 -8.27
N ALA A 206 -24.11 -1.43 -8.32
CA ALA A 206 -24.90 -1.28 -9.56
C ALA A 206 -24.60 -2.37 -10.61
N GLY A 207 -24.40 -3.61 -10.17
CA GLY A 207 -24.04 -4.73 -11.05
C GLY A 207 -22.70 -4.57 -11.77
N GLY A 208 -21.83 -3.69 -11.29
CA GLY A 208 -20.50 -3.47 -11.88
C GLY A 208 -20.49 -2.75 -13.22
N ARG A 209 -21.57 -2.05 -13.59
CA ARG A 209 -21.72 -1.38 -14.91
C ARG A 209 -20.89 -0.12 -15.08
N GLN A 210 -20.31 0.44 -14.00
CA GLN A 210 -19.50 1.66 -14.09
C GLN A 210 -18.29 1.45 -15.00
N ILE A 211 -18.06 2.43 -15.86
CA ILE A 211 -16.88 2.51 -16.73
C ILE A 211 -15.77 3.28 -16.02
N LYS A 212 -14.55 2.78 -16.11
CA LYS A 212 -13.35 3.40 -15.54
C LYS A 212 -12.26 3.55 -16.59
N SER A 213 -11.58 4.67 -16.56
CA SER A 213 -10.33 4.86 -17.28
C SER A 213 -9.18 4.48 -16.37
N LEU A 214 -8.39 3.50 -16.76
CA LEU A 214 -7.32 2.92 -15.97
C LEU A 214 -5.95 3.17 -16.63
N VAL A 215 -4.90 3.25 -15.79
CA VAL A 215 -3.53 3.37 -16.26
C VAL A 215 -2.56 2.60 -15.37
N PRO A 216 -1.62 1.80 -15.94
CA PRO A 216 -0.62 1.08 -15.15
C PRO A 216 0.34 2.02 -14.43
N LEU A 217 0.63 1.77 -13.15
CA LEU A 217 1.52 2.56 -12.30
C LEU A 217 2.91 2.76 -12.93
N ILE A 218 3.49 1.70 -13.45
CA ILE A 218 4.83 1.76 -14.06
C ILE A 218 4.79 2.60 -15.35
N ASP A 219 3.73 2.51 -16.14
CA ASP A 219 3.60 3.35 -17.34
C ASP A 219 3.37 4.83 -16.99
N VAL A 220 2.73 5.13 -15.85
CA VAL A 220 2.67 6.51 -15.34
C VAL A 220 4.07 7.03 -15.04
N ALA A 221 4.86 6.30 -14.25
CA ALA A 221 6.24 6.69 -13.92
C ALA A 221 7.11 6.85 -15.20
N ARG A 222 6.98 5.92 -16.14
CA ARG A 222 7.65 6.01 -17.46
C ARG A 222 7.21 7.23 -18.27
N CYS A 223 5.92 7.59 -18.20
CA CYS A 223 5.42 8.78 -18.89
C CYS A 223 6.00 10.06 -18.28
N PHE A 224 6.10 10.16 -16.96
CA PHE A 224 6.76 11.29 -16.30
C PHE A 224 8.21 11.45 -16.79
N LYS A 225 8.98 10.37 -16.82
CA LYS A 225 10.35 10.41 -17.33
C LYS A 225 10.41 10.75 -18.82
N ASN A 226 9.51 10.20 -19.65
CA ASN A 226 9.43 10.50 -21.08
C ASN A 226 9.11 11.98 -21.34
N MET A 227 8.19 12.58 -20.60
CA MET A 227 7.85 14.00 -20.72
C MET A 227 8.99 14.92 -20.25
N GLU A 228 9.82 14.47 -19.34
CA GLU A 228 11.04 15.19 -18.94
C GLU A 228 12.04 15.26 -20.08
N GLU A 229 12.23 14.16 -20.82
CA GLU A 229 13.22 14.02 -21.90
C GLU A 229 12.83 14.73 -23.20
N LYS A 230 11.56 15.10 -23.35
CA LYS A 230 11.04 15.79 -24.54
C LYS A 230 11.04 17.31 -24.35
N ASP A 231 12.12 17.97 -24.74
CA ASP A 231 12.26 19.42 -24.59
C ASP A 231 11.27 20.23 -25.46
N ASP A 232 10.79 19.64 -26.57
CA ASP A 232 9.79 20.21 -27.46
C ASP A 232 8.36 20.18 -26.92
N ILE A 233 8.08 19.34 -25.91
CA ILE A 233 6.78 19.26 -25.27
C ILE A 233 6.76 20.18 -24.06
N VAL A 234 6.17 21.36 -24.24
CA VAL A 234 6.00 22.38 -23.19
C VAL A 234 4.62 23.00 -23.27
N SER A 235 4.10 23.44 -22.12
CA SER A 235 2.80 24.11 -22.00
C SER A 235 1.63 23.24 -22.51
N GLU A 236 1.69 21.95 -22.20
CA GLU A 236 0.76 20.95 -22.71
C GLU A 236 0.04 20.20 -21.58
N THR A 237 -1.20 19.81 -21.88
CA THR A 237 -2.01 18.91 -21.03
C THR A 237 -2.30 17.64 -21.82
N PHE A 238 -2.13 16.49 -21.16
CA PHE A 238 -2.42 15.17 -21.73
C PHE A 238 -3.31 14.35 -20.82
N ASN A 239 -4.23 13.61 -21.40
CA ASN A 239 -4.94 12.53 -20.73
C ASN A 239 -4.06 11.27 -20.75
N LEU A 240 -3.77 10.72 -19.59
CA LEU A 240 -2.97 9.50 -19.44
C LEU A 240 -3.84 8.37 -18.92
N ALA A 241 -4.50 7.68 -19.83
CA ALA A 241 -5.29 6.48 -19.58
C ALA A 241 -5.01 5.46 -20.66
N LYS A 242 -4.90 4.19 -20.30
CA LYS A 242 -4.68 3.10 -21.25
C LYS A 242 -5.98 2.36 -21.55
N ASP A 243 -6.63 1.87 -20.50
CA ASP A 243 -7.77 0.98 -20.63
C ASP A 243 -9.07 1.69 -20.24
N THR A 244 -10.13 1.42 -21.00
CA THR A 244 -11.51 1.77 -20.63
C THR A 244 -12.26 0.48 -20.40
N ILE A 245 -12.70 0.23 -19.18
CA ILE A 245 -13.21 -1.06 -18.76
C ILE A 245 -14.29 -0.88 -17.68
N SER A 246 -15.24 -1.80 -17.61
CA SER A 246 -16.23 -1.83 -16.54
C SER A 246 -15.69 -2.47 -15.25
N VAL A 247 -16.29 -2.12 -14.13
CA VAL A 247 -15.97 -2.72 -12.82
C VAL A 247 -16.18 -4.23 -12.85
N LYS A 248 -17.24 -4.71 -13.56
CA LYS A 248 -17.52 -6.15 -13.72
C LYS A 248 -16.39 -6.89 -14.44
N GLU A 249 -15.91 -6.35 -15.55
CA GLU A 249 -14.82 -6.97 -16.32
C GLU A 249 -13.54 -7.08 -15.48
N VAL A 250 -13.23 -6.08 -14.64
CA VAL A 250 -12.07 -6.17 -13.71
C VAL A 250 -12.26 -7.27 -12.68
N ALA A 251 -13.49 -7.41 -12.13
CA ALA A 251 -13.79 -8.48 -11.18
C ALA A 251 -13.69 -9.88 -11.84
N GLU A 252 -14.10 -9.99 -13.09
CA GLU A 252 -14.00 -11.24 -13.87
C GLU A 252 -12.53 -11.60 -14.14
N ILE A 253 -11.66 -10.63 -14.43
CA ILE A 253 -10.21 -10.87 -14.54
C ILE A 253 -9.65 -11.38 -13.20
N CYS A 254 -10.06 -10.80 -12.07
CA CYS A 254 -9.65 -11.29 -10.76
C CYS A 254 -10.08 -12.74 -10.54
N LYS A 255 -11.33 -13.09 -10.88
CA LYS A 255 -11.85 -14.44 -10.78
C LYS A 255 -11.14 -15.43 -11.72
N LYS A 256 -10.75 -14.99 -12.91
CA LYS A 256 -9.95 -15.80 -13.87
C LYS A 256 -8.62 -16.25 -13.21
N TYR A 257 -7.94 -15.37 -12.45
CA TYR A 257 -6.66 -15.69 -11.81
C TYR A 257 -6.77 -16.29 -10.42
N ASN A 258 -7.92 -16.14 -9.78
CA ASN A 258 -8.26 -16.88 -8.57
C ASN A 258 -9.72 -17.34 -8.59
N PRO A 259 -10.01 -18.56 -9.07
CA PRO A 259 -11.38 -19.09 -9.15
C PRO A 259 -12.11 -19.20 -7.81
N LYS A 260 -11.38 -19.16 -6.67
CA LYS A 260 -11.96 -19.21 -5.32
C LYS A 260 -12.65 -17.90 -4.92
N VAL A 261 -12.41 -16.81 -5.66
CA VAL A 261 -13.06 -15.51 -5.42
C VAL A 261 -14.56 -15.61 -5.69
N THR A 262 -15.33 -15.05 -4.78
CA THR A 262 -16.79 -14.89 -4.97
C THR A 262 -17.08 -13.49 -5.51
N LEU A 263 -17.82 -13.43 -6.60
CA LEU A 263 -18.34 -12.17 -7.14
C LEU A 263 -19.78 -11.96 -6.66
N LYS A 264 -20.06 -10.81 -6.04
CA LYS A 264 -21.38 -10.44 -5.55
C LYS A 264 -21.85 -9.13 -6.19
N GLU A 265 -22.88 -9.19 -7.01
CA GLU A 265 -23.55 -8.01 -7.54
C GLU A 265 -24.49 -7.44 -6.48
N THR A 266 -24.54 -6.12 -6.37
CA THR A 266 -25.50 -5.40 -5.53
C THR A 266 -26.28 -4.40 -6.37
N ASN A 267 -27.48 -4.03 -5.90
CA ASN A 267 -28.34 -3.07 -6.58
C ASN A 267 -28.15 -1.64 -6.06
N ASP A 268 -27.13 -1.41 -5.23
CA ASP A 268 -26.86 -0.08 -4.68
C ASP A 268 -26.67 0.94 -5.80
N GLU A 269 -27.24 2.11 -5.61
CA GLU A 269 -27.07 3.21 -6.54
C GLU A 269 -25.64 3.74 -6.49
N VAL A 270 -25.13 4.16 -7.64
CA VAL A 270 -23.83 4.79 -7.77
C VAL A 270 -23.97 6.22 -8.30
N PRO A 271 -23.10 7.15 -7.88
CA PRO A 271 -23.21 8.57 -8.23
C PRO A 271 -23.20 8.82 -9.74
N ASN A 272 -22.43 8.01 -10.48
CA ASN A 272 -22.41 8.03 -11.95
C ASN A 272 -21.98 6.67 -12.51
N LEU A 273 -22.30 6.43 -13.78
CA LEU A 273 -21.88 5.24 -14.52
C LEU A 273 -20.49 5.39 -15.15
N GLY A 274 -19.80 6.49 -14.87
CA GLY A 274 -18.44 6.73 -15.28
C GLY A 274 -18.28 7.39 -16.65
N PHE A 275 -17.04 7.55 -17.02
CA PHE A 275 -16.64 8.17 -18.28
C PHE A 275 -15.28 7.61 -18.71
N SER A 276 -14.87 7.86 -19.95
CA SER A 276 -13.55 7.48 -20.42
C SER A 276 -12.78 8.65 -21.04
N LEU A 277 -11.47 8.62 -20.86
CA LEU A 277 -10.54 9.58 -21.45
C LEU A 277 -10.04 9.10 -22.81
N SER A 278 -9.87 10.03 -23.75
CA SER A 278 -9.11 9.79 -24.97
C SER A 278 -7.60 9.88 -24.67
N ASN A 279 -6.84 8.90 -25.11
CA ASN A 279 -5.39 8.89 -24.99
C ASN A 279 -4.67 9.20 -26.32
N LYS A 280 -5.40 9.63 -27.33
CA LYS A 280 -4.83 9.87 -28.69
C LYS A 280 -3.68 10.89 -28.65
N LYS A 281 -3.84 11.97 -27.89
CA LYS A 281 -2.84 13.04 -27.82
C LYS A 281 -1.51 12.55 -27.24
N ILE A 282 -1.52 11.78 -26.14
CA ILE A 282 -0.29 11.25 -25.55
C ILE A 282 0.36 10.20 -26.46
N LEU A 283 -0.41 9.36 -27.14
CA LEU A 283 0.12 8.38 -28.10
C LEU A 283 0.79 9.05 -29.29
N ASN A 284 0.28 10.19 -29.74
CA ASN A 284 0.88 10.98 -30.85
C ASN A 284 2.26 11.55 -30.48
N THR A 285 2.63 11.62 -29.21
CA THR A 285 4.00 11.98 -28.79
C THR A 285 5.01 10.85 -28.99
N GLY A 286 4.56 9.67 -29.42
CA GLY A 286 5.36 8.45 -29.53
C GLY A 286 5.43 7.64 -28.23
N PHE A 287 4.74 8.08 -27.15
CA PHE A 287 4.66 7.31 -25.92
C PHE A 287 3.92 5.97 -26.15
N LYS A 288 4.43 4.89 -25.60
CA LYS A 288 3.84 3.55 -25.69
C LYS A 288 3.62 2.97 -24.32
N PHE A 289 2.40 2.50 -24.04
CA PHE A 289 2.11 1.70 -22.87
C PHE A 289 2.72 0.30 -23.02
N LEU A 290 3.42 -0.17 -22.01
CA LEU A 290 4.07 -1.49 -21.99
C LEU A 290 3.35 -2.52 -21.12
N TYR A 291 2.60 -2.05 -20.11
CA TYR A 291 1.94 -2.91 -19.14
C TYR A 291 0.46 -3.03 -19.44
N ASN A 292 -0.15 -4.17 -19.12
CA ASN A 292 -1.58 -4.39 -19.35
C ASN A 292 -2.28 -4.83 -18.05
N LEU A 293 -3.57 -4.57 -18.00
CA LEU A 293 -4.40 -4.81 -16.81
C LEU A 293 -4.44 -6.29 -16.41
N ASP A 294 -4.62 -7.18 -17.36
CA ASP A 294 -4.74 -8.63 -17.12
C ASP A 294 -3.48 -9.19 -16.43
N GLN A 295 -2.31 -8.85 -16.95
CA GLN A 295 -1.03 -9.28 -16.37
C GLN A 295 -0.77 -8.60 -15.01
N SER A 296 -1.11 -7.31 -14.88
CA SER A 296 -0.92 -6.59 -13.61
C SER A 296 -1.81 -7.14 -12.50
N ILE A 297 -3.06 -7.51 -12.80
CA ILE A 297 -3.95 -8.17 -11.83
C ILE A 297 -3.35 -9.53 -11.41
N LYS A 298 -2.90 -10.34 -12.36
CA LYS A 298 -2.23 -11.61 -12.08
C LYS A 298 -1.04 -11.42 -11.15
N GLU A 299 -0.19 -10.43 -11.45
CA GLU A 299 0.99 -10.11 -10.64
C GLU A 299 0.61 -9.66 -9.24
N MET A 300 -0.36 -8.73 -9.10
CA MET A 300 -0.85 -8.25 -7.81
C MET A 300 -1.41 -9.39 -6.95
N ILE A 301 -2.26 -10.24 -7.51
CA ILE A 301 -2.80 -11.42 -6.80
C ILE A 301 -1.66 -12.32 -6.33
N SER A 302 -0.69 -12.62 -7.21
CA SER A 302 0.44 -13.50 -6.87
C SER A 302 1.32 -12.92 -5.77
N LYS A 303 1.68 -11.64 -5.86
CA LYS A 303 2.54 -10.97 -4.87
C LYS A 303 1.85 -10.85 -3.51
N TRP A 304 0.60 -10.41 -3.47
CA TRP A 304 -0.14 -10.30 -2.21
C TRP A 304 -0.48 -11.65 -1.59
N SER A 305 -0.64 -12.71 -2.37
CA SER A 305 -0.80 -14.07 -1.84
C SER A 305 0.44 -14.58 -1.11
N LYS A 306 1.61 -14.09 -1.49
CA LYS A 306 2.91 -14.47 -0.91
C LYS A 306 3.37 -13.48 0.19
N GLN A 307 2.57 -12.47 0.51
CA GLN A 307 2.91 -11.51 1.56
C GLN A 307 3.09 -12.23 2.89
N ASP A 308 4.13 -11.87 3.63
CA ASP A 308 4.40 -12.39 4.96
C ASP A 308 3.19 -12.22 5.89
N LEU A 309 2.95 -13.23 6.72
CA LEU A 309 1.87 -13.21 7.71
C LEU A 309 2.22 -12.33 8.92
N ILE A 310 3.52 -12.06 9.13
CA ILE A 310 3.99 -11.11 10.14
C ILE A 310 4.71 -9.96 9.45
N LYS A 311 4.42 -8.77 9.89
CA LYS A 311 5.07 -7.55 9.44
C LYS A 311 5.55 -6.75 10.65
N ASP A 312 6.82 -6.36 10.62
CA ASP A 312 7.33 -5.31 11.50
C ASP A 312 6.71 -3.99 11.04
N LEU A 313 6.13 -3.25 11.98
CA LEU A 313 5.56 -1.94 11.68
C LEU A 313 6.65 -0.89 11.76
N GLU A 314 6.71 -0.06 10.73
CA GLU A 314 7.64 1.06 10.70
C GLU A 314 7.14 2.19 11.61
N HIS A 315 8.08 2.81 12.31
CA HIS A 315 7.81 4.02 13.06
C HIS A 315 7.70 5.22 12.11
N VAL A 316 6.68 6.04 12.29
CA VAL A 316 6.35 7.19 11.41
C VAL A 316 7.15 8.45 11.77
N ARG A 317 8.23 8.37 12.57
CA ARG A 317 9.00 9.55 12.99
C ARG A 317 10.51 9.41 12.84
N ASP A 318 11.12 10.52 12.40
CA ASP A 318 12.53 10.92 12.54
C ASP A 318 13.57 9.78 12.57
N GLY A 319 13.68 9.06 11.48
CA GLY A 319 14.68 8.01 11.35
C GLY A 319 14.26 6.66 11.94
N GLY A 320 12.96 6.45 12.19
CA GLY A 320 12.44 5.18 12.72
C GLY A 320 12.71 4.97 14.20
N ASN A 321 13.16 6.00 14.91
CA ASN A 321 13.41 5.92 16.35
C ASN A 321 12.13 6.19 17.13
N GLU A 322 11.94 5.41 18.18
CA GLU A 322 10.92 5.70 19.18
C GLU A 322 11.26 7.00 19.89
N PHE A 323 10.25 7.84 20.12
CA PHE A 323 10.47 9.00 21.00
C PHE A 323 10.49 8.52 22.46
N ILE A 324 11.63 8.70 23.11
CA ILE A 324 11.84 8.29 24.51
C ILE A 324 12.25 9.51 25.32
N ASP A 325 11.54 9.78 26.40
CA ASP A 325 11.89 10.82 27.39
C ASP A 325 11.66 10.32 28.83
N ALA A 326 11.82 11.18 29.82
CA ALA A 326 11.61 10.84 31.23
C ALA A 326 10.19 10.35 31.56
N ARG A 327 9.21 10.62 30.71
CA ARG A 327 7.80 10.20 30.85
C ARG A 327 7.53 8.83 30.24
N GLY A 328 8.42 8.32 29.37
CA GLY A 328 8.26 7.05 28.72
C GLY A 328 8.53 7.10 27.21
N LYS A 329 7.82 6.26 26.46
CA LYS A 329 8.04 5.97 25.06
C LYS A 329 6.77 6.24 24.23
N ILE A 330 6.93 6.86 23.07
CA ILE A 330 5.88 6.99 22.06
C ILE A 330 6.32 6.23 20.80
N SER A 331 5.51 5.25 20.39
CA SER A 331 5.68 4.50 19.14
C SER A 331 4.48 4.75 18.24
N ASN A 332 4.72 5.21 17.02
CA ASN A 332 3.69 5.46 16.03
C ASN A 332 3.76 4.40 14.93
N HIS A 333 2.62 3.82 14.57
CA HIS A 333 2.51 2.80 13.52
C HIS A 333 1.51 3.27 12.46
N GLU A 334 1.91 3.24 11.19
CA GLU A 334 1.02 3.57 10.09
C GLU A 334 0.32 2.31 9.57
N LEU A 335 -0.99 2.37 9.46
CA LEU A 335 -1.81 1.34 8.84
C LEU A 335 -2.35 1.88 7.51
N THR A 336 -2.07 1.18 6.43
CA THR A 336 -2.43 1.60 5.08
C THR A 336 -3.88 1.30 4.70
N GLU A 337 -4.61 0.58 5.55
CA GLU A 337 -5.98 0.14 5.28
C GLU A 337 -6.98 0.68 6.32
N PRO A 338 -8.22 1.00 5.92
CA PRO A 338 -9.26 1.40 6.85
C PRO A 338 -9.57 0.31 7.89
N ILE A 339 -9.80 0.72 9.13
CA ILE A 339 -10.17 -0.15 10.24
C ILE A 339 -11.53 0.31 10.76
N ASN A 340 -12.45 -0.62 10.92
CA ASN A 340 -13.81 -0.34 11.38
C ASN A 340 -13.99 -0.63 12.88
N LEU A 341 -13.17 -1.54 13.43
CA LEU A 341 -13.27 -1.99 14.79
C LEU A 341 -11.88 -2.22 15.38
N ILE A 342 -11.69 -1.78 16.62
CA ILE A 342 -10.51 -2.09 17.42
C ILE A 342 -10.97 -2.86 18.65
N GLY A 343 -10.45 -4.08 18.84
CA GLY A 343 -10.62 -4.87 20.06
C GLY A 343 -9.33 -4.85 20.88
N LEU A 344 -9.40 -4.47 22.14
CA LEU A 344 -8.29 -4.62 23.09
C LEU A 344 -8.41 -5.98 23.77
N ILE A 345 -7.38 -6.81 23.69
CA ILE A 345 -7.41 -8.19 24.18
C ILE A 345 -6.20 -8.44 25.08
N ASP A 346 -6.50 -8.86 26.33
CA ASP A 346 -5.51 -9.34 27.28
C ASP A 346 -5.57 -10.86 27.39
N SER A 347 -4.42 -11.50 27.48
CA SER A 347 -4.30 -12.96 27.56
C SER A 347 -3.18 -13.37 28.49
N LYS A 348 -3.43 -14.39 29.27
CA LYS A 348 -2.47 -14.91 30.26
C LYS A 348 -1.51 -15.89 29.62
N LYS A 349 -0.26 -15.88 30.11
CA LYS A 349 0.74 -16.89 29.76
C LYS A 349 0.16 -18.31 29.92
N GLY A 350 0.47 -19.19 28.96
CA GLY A 350 0.06 -20.58 28.94
C GLY A 350 -1.35 -20.83 28.40
N THR A 351 -2.10 -19.81 28.06
CA THR A 351 -3.45 -19.97 27.48
C THR A 351 -3.41 -20.13 25.96
N ILE A 352 -4.52 -20.62 25.41
CA ILE A 352 -4.77 -20.70 23.95
C ILE A 352 -5.95 -19.80 23.63
N ARG A 353 -5.84 -19.05 22.53
CA ARG A 353 -6.97 -18.39 21.88
C ARG A 353 -7.06 -18.78 20.41
N ALA A 354 -8.11 -18.36 19.77
CA ALA A 354 -8.47 -18.65 18.39
C ALA A 354 -8.88 -20.12 18.20
N ASN A 355 -8.11 -21.00 17.57
CA ASN A 355 -8.59 -22.32 17.12
C ASN A 355 -9.84 -22.19 16.23
N HIS A 356 -9.77 -21.26 15.28
CA HIS A 356 -10.85 -20.94 14.35
C HIS A 356 -10.30 -20.33 13.05
N TYR A 357 -11.19 -20.09 12.11
CA TYR A 357 -10.90 -19.31 10.91
C TYR A 357 -12.03 -18.32 10.61
N HIS A 358 -11.73 -17.35 9.77
CA HIS A 358 -12.67 -16.34 9.30
C HIS A 358 -12.92 -16.53 7.81
N PRO A 359 -14.14 -16.89 7.36
CA PRO A 359 -14.41 -17.17 5.95
C PRO A 359 -14.26 -15.96 5.02
N GLN A 360 -14.57 -14.77 5.53
CA GLN A 360 -14.67 -13.56 4.71
C GLN A 360 -13.80 -12.40 5.20
N GLN A 361 -13.27 -12.46 6.41
CA GLN A 361 -12.64 -11.36 7.08
C GLN A 361 -11.12 -11.54 7.15
N GLU A 362 -10.38 -10.48 6.79
CA GLU A 362 -8.98 -10.35 7.19
C GLU A 362 -8.92 -9.76 8.59
N GLN A 363 -8.17 -10.37 9.47
CA GLN A 363 -7.92 -9.89 10.82
C GLN A 363 -6.45 -9.47 10.96
N LYS A 364 -6.21 -8.34 11.62
CA LYS A 364 -4.87 -7.86 11.95
C LYS A 364 -4.76 -7.73 13.45
N CYS A 365 -3.70 -8.31 14.02
CA CYS A 365 -3.43 -8.27 15.45
C CYS A 365 -2.10 -7.54 15.69
N LEU A 366 -2.15 -6.33 16.26
CA LEU A 366 -0.97 -5.57 16.67
C LEU A 366 -0.65 -5.91 18.13
N PHE A 367 0.51 -6.54 18.33
CA PHE A 367 0.97 -6.94 19.67
C PHE A 367 1.67 -5.77 20.36
N THR A 368 1.02 -5.18 21.35
CA THR A 368 1.53 -4.02 22.09
C THR A 368 2.35 -4.41 23.32
N LYS A 369 2.22 -5.67 23.77
CA LYS A 369 2.99 -6.24 24.89
C LYS A 369 2.99 -7.75 24.80
N GLY A 370 4.11 -8.38 25.18
CA GLY A 370 4.20 -9.83 25.32
C GLY A 370 4.73 -10.56 24.11
N GLN A 371 4.35 -11.83 23.98
CA GLN A 371 4.83 -12.73 22.92
C GLN A 371 3.93 -13.94 22.80
N ILE A 372 3.70 -14.40 21.59
CA ILE A 372 2.95 -15.62 21.28
C ILE A 372 3.69 -16.53 20.32
N ILE A 373 3.30 -17.80 20.33
CA ILE A 373 3.49 -18.72 19.20
C ILE A 373 2.16 -18.74 18.44
N GLU A 374 2.19 -18.41 17.17
CA GLU A 374 1.03 -18.43 16.30
C GLU A 374 1.16 -19.54 15.28
N ILE A 375 0.12 -20.34 15.13
CA ILE A 375 0.07 -21.49 14.22
C ILE A 375 -1.03 -21.22 13.20
N PHE A 376 -0.70 -21.41 11.91
CA PHE A 376 -1.59 -21.22 10.78
C PHE A 376 -1.74 -22.48 9.95
N GLN A 377 -2.91 -22.65 9.35
CA GLN A 377 -3.17 -23.68 8.35
C GLN A 377 -4.18 -23.17 7.31
N ASP A 378 -3.87 -23.31 6.04
CA ASP A 378 -4.82 -23.04 4.94
C ASP A 378 -5.87 -24.16 4.88
N ILE A 379 -7.09 -23.86 5.30
CA ILE A 379 -8.18 -24.85 5.31
C ILE A 379 -8.76 -25.16 3.93
N LEU A 380 -8.47 -24.33 2.91
CA LEU A 380 -8.87 -24.59 1.53
C LEU A 380 -7.99 -25.66 0.85
N ASN A 381 -6.85 -25.97 1.45
CA ASN A 381 -5.98 -27.05 1.04
C ASN A 381 -5.90 -28.11 2.14
N PRO A 382 -6.63 -29.24 2.02
CA PRO A 382 -6.66 -30.29 3.06
C PRO A 382 -5.28 -30.84 3.45
N ASN A 383 -4.30 -30.68 2.56
CA ASN A 383 -2.93 -31.13 2.78
C ASN A 383 -1.97 -29.96 3.11
N ALA A 384 -2.47 -28.78 3.47
CA ALA A 384 -1.59 -27.69 3.87
C ALA A 384 -0.84 -28.02 5.15
N PRO A 385 0.47 -27.79 5.23
CA PRO A 385 1.20 -27.94 6.48
C PRO A 385 0.77 -26.87 7.48
N LYS A 386 0.90 -27.18 8.75
CA LYS A 386 0.86 -26.14 9.80
C LYS A 386 2.11 -25.28 9.70
N ILE A 387 1.94 -23.98 9.73
CA ILE A 387 3.04 -23.01 9.77
C ILE A 387 3.07 -22.41 11.17
N THR A 388 4.19 -22.59 11.87
CA THR A 388 4.38 -22.10 13.22
C THR A 388 5.33 -20.91 13.21
N GLN A 389 4.96 -19.82 13.85
CA GLN A 389 5.78 -18.60 13.93
C GLN A 389 5.67 -17.94 15.31
N VAL A 390 6.65 -17.11 15.62
CA VAL A 390 6.68 -16.33 16.86
C VAL A 390 6.32 -14.89 16.53
N VAL A 391 5.38 -14.35 17.29
CA VAL A 391 4.99 -12.93 17.19
C VAL A 391 5.39 -12.22 18.47
N ASN A 392 6.15 -11.14 18.32
CA ASN A 392 6.69 -10.34 19.40
C ASN A 392 5.95 -9.00 19.53
N GLU A 393 6.19 -8.33 20.63
CA GLU A 393 5.81 -6.94 20.83
C GLU A 393 6.28 -6.05 19.66
N GLY A 394 5.43 -5.15 19.18
CA GLY A 394 5.68 -4.27 18.04
C GLY A 394 5.42 -4.91 16.67
N GLN A 395 5.01 -6.19 16.61
CA GLN A 395 4.70 -6.87 15.35
C GLN A 395 3.20 -6.92 15.07
N LEU A 396 2.87 -6.94 13.79
CA LEU A 396 1.51 -7.08 13.27
C LEU A 396 1.33 -8.48 12.65
N SER A 397 0.48 -9.30 13.26
CA SER A 397 0.03 -10.54 12.62
C SER A 397 -1.14 -10.27 11.68
N ILE A 398 -1.09 -10.84 10.48
CA ILE A 398 -2.12 -10.71 9.45
C ILE A 398 -2.72 -12.07 9.16
N ILE A 399 -3.98 -12.24 9.54
CA ILE A 399 -4.73 -13.47 9.39
C ILE A 399 -5.65 -13.33 8.19
N LYS A 400 -5.37 -14.08 7.13
CA LYS A 400 -6.16 -14.03 5.89
C LYS A 400 -7.47 -14.81 6.03
N PRO A 401 -8.50 -14.48 5.22
CA PRO A 401 -9.70 -15.32 5.14
C PRO A 401 -9.35 -16.78 4.82
N ASN A 402 -10.08 -17.70 5.45
CA ASN A 402 -9.91 -19.15 5.30
C ASN A 402 -8.54 -19.70 5.76
N VAL A 403 -7.82 -18.94 6.58
CA VAL A 403 -6.64 -19.42 7.29
C VAL A 403 -7.04 -19.71 8.74
N ALA A 404 -7.03 -20.99 9.11
CA ALA A 404 -7.19 -21.38 10.51
C ALA A 404 -5.97 -20.92 11.28
N HIS A 405 -6.18 -20.37 12.46
CA HIS A 405 -5.10 -19.86 13.30
C HIS A 405 -5.34 -20.17 14.78
N THR A 406 -4.24 -20.31 15.49
CA THR A 406 -4.22 -20.52 16.94
C THR A 406 -3.09 -19.70 17.55
N MET A 407 -3.36 -19.07 18.69
CA MET A 407 -2.42 -18.26 19.45
C MET A 407 -2.12 -18.93 20.79
N VAL A 408 -0.88 -19.33 21.00
CA VAL A 408 -0.37 -19.89 22.27
C VAL A 408 0.47 -18.80 22.95
N PHE A 409 0.06 -18.37 24.14
CA PHE A 409 0.67 -17.25 24.84
C PHE A 409 1.88 -17.68 25.67
N THR A 410 3.07 -17.25 25.25
CA THR A 410 4.33 -17.55 25.98
C THR A 410 4.60 -16.60 27.13
N LYS A 411 3.97 -15.42 27.11
CA LYS A 411 3.99 -14.38 28.15
C LYS A 411 2.59 -13.82 28.33
N ASP A 412 2.35 -13.09 29.42
CA ASP A 412 1.16 -12.24 29.54
C ASP A 412 1.20 -11.22 28.40
N THR A 413 0.18 -11.19 27.57
CA THR A 413 0.18 -10.51 26.28
C THR A 413 -1.04 -9.63 26.14
N THR A 414 -0.81 -8.40 25.66
CA THR A 414 -1.86 -7.44 25.25
C THR A 414 -1.72 -7.17 23.77
N PHE A 415 -2.80 -7.25 23.03
CA PHE A 415 -2.81 -6.92 21.61
C PHE A 415 -4.10 -6.23 21.16
N LEU A 416 -4.00 -5.44 20.11
CA LEU A 416 -5.13 -4.81 19.43
C LEU A 416 -5.55 -5.69 18.27
N ASN A 417 -6.81 -6.08 18.27
CA ASN A 417 -7.44 -6.70 17.10
C ASN A 417 -8.00 -5.60 16.20
N LEU A 418 -7.40 -5.42 15.04
CA LEU A 418 -7.71 -4.39 14.06
C LEU A 418 -8.51 -5.02 12.92
N VAL A 419 -9.81 -4.76 12.91
CA VAL A 419 -10.73 -5.44 12.00
C VAL A 419 -11.18 -4.50 10.88
N ARG A 420 -11.07 -5.01 9.65
CA ARG A 420 -11.67 -4.41 8.46
C ARG A 420 -12.82 -5.27 7.99
N GLY A 421 -13.94 -4.63 7.66
CA GLY A 421 -15.14 -5.29 7.16
C GLY A 421 -16.33 -5.17 8.11
N GLU A 422 -17.46 -5.61 7.66
CA GLU A 422 -18.68 -5.64 8.47
C GLU A 422 -18.61 -6.79 9.46
N ARG A 423 -18.78 -6.47 10.72
CA ARG A 423 -18.95 -7.43 11.79
C ARG A 423 -20.43 -7.46 12.14
N GLU A 424 -21.18 -8.35 11.51
CA GLU A 424 -22.58 -8.59 11.84
C GLU A 424 -22.62 -9.43 13.13
N HIS A 425 -23.03 -8.81 14.23
CA HIS A 425 -23.11 -9.48 15.52
C HIS A 425 -24.05 -10.69 15.53
N ASP A 426 -25.11 -10.64 14.74
CA ASP A 426 -26.11 -11.71 14.66
C ASP A 426 -25.59 -12.98 13.98
N ASN A 427 -24.50 -12.89 13.25
CA ASN A 427 -23.85 -14.00 12.54
C ASN A 427 -22.49 -14.42 13.16
N TYR A 428 -22.21 -13.97 14.37
CA TYR A 428 -20.97 -14.31 15.08
C TYR A 428 -20.88 -15.83 15.29
N GLY A 429 -19.84 -16.44 14.77
CA GLY A 429 -19.64 -17.89 14.79
C GLY A 429 -20.13 -18.63 13.53
N ILE A 430 -20.99 -18.02 12.72
CA ILE A 430 -21.49 -18.63 11.47
C ILE A 430 -20.75 -18.05 10.24
N THR A 431 -20.68 -16.72 10.15
CA THR A 431 -20.08 -16.04 9.00
C THR A 431 -18.73 -15.42 9.29
N HIS A 432 -18.47 -15.01 10.54
CA HIS A 432 -17.24 -14.33 10.92
C HIS A 432 -16.19 -15.25 11.55
N THR A 433 -16.62 -16.26 12.30
CA THR A 433 -15.71 -17.12 13.05
C THR A 433 -16.24 -18.55 13.04
N ILE A 434 -15.52 -19.46 12.41
CA ILE A 434 -15.87 -20.88 12.41
C ILE A 434 -14.83 -21.64 13.24
N LYS A 435 -15.30 -22.34 14.28
CA LYS A 435 -14.44 -23.13 15.16
C LYS A 435 -13.69 -24.21 14.38
N HIS A 436 -12.38 -24.26 14.54
CA HIS A 436 -11.51 -25.26 13.93
C HIS A 436 -10.34 -25.54 14.89
N VAL A 437 -10.53 -26.53 15.75
CA VAL A 437 -9.52 -26.88 16.76
C VAL A 437 -8.46 -27.76 16.10
N PHE A 438 -7.25 -27.24 15.95
CA PHE A 438 -6.11 -27.97 15.39
C PHE A 438 -4.84 -27.87 16.25
N VAL A 439 -4.92 -27.16 17.39
CA VAL A 439 -3.94 -27.16 18.48
C VAL A 439 -4.69 -27.46 19.78
N ASP A 440 -4.40 -28.57 20.40
CA ASP A 440 -4.95 -28.97 21.70
C ASP A 440 -4.03 -28.60 22.87
N ASP A 441 -4.44 -28.90 24.07
CA ASP A 441 -3.66 -28.61 25.29
C ASP A 441 -2.31 -29.36 25.31
N LYS A 442 -2.24 -30.58 24.77
CA LYS A 442 -1.01 -31.36 24.70
C LYS A 442 0.00 -30.73 23.74
N GLU A 443 -0.46 -30.31 22.58
CA GLU A 443 0.38 -29.60 21.59
C GLU A 443 0.85 -28.25 22.13
N ARG A 444 -0.05 -27.50 22.81
CA ARG A 444 0.33 -26.26 23.53
C ARG A 444 1.47 -26.50 24.51
N ASP A 445 1.36 -27.53 25.35
CA ASP A 445 2.35 -27.82 26.39
C ASP A 445 3.71 -28.20 25.77
N MET A 446 3.69 -28.93 24.65
CA MET A 446 4.90 -29.21 23.87
C MET A 446 5.52 -27.92 23.32
N LEU A 447 4.72 -27.04 22.71
CA LEU A 447 5.19 -25.78 22.17
C LEU A 447 5.83 -24.92 23.25
N LEU A 448 5.19 -24.73 24.39
CA LEU A 448 5.71 -23.97 25.53
C LEU A 448 7.00 -24.58 26.14
N LYS A 449 7.15 -25.89 26.07
CA LYS A 449 8.34 -26.58 26.56
C LYS A 449 9.55 -26.43 25.62
N TYR A 450 9.33 -26.52 24.30
CA TYR A 450 10.40 -26.64 23.32
C TYR A 450 10.76 -25.30 22.65
N TYR A 451 9.83 -24.37 22.54
CA TYR A 451 10.14 -23.04 22.03
C TYR A 451 10.79 -22.18 23.11
N LYS A 452 12.11 -21.96 22.99
CA LYS A 452 12.87 -21.09 23.89
C LYS A 452 13.23 -19.79 23.16
N PHE A 453 12.74 -18.68 23.69
CA PHE A 453 12.94 -17.34 23.15
C PHE A 453 13.99 -16.53 23.91
N GLU A 454 14.86 -17.24 24.62
CA GLU A 454 15.92 -16.67 25.43
C GLU A 454 17.28 -17.09 24.87
N CYS A 455 18.26 -16.23 25.02
CA CYS A 455 19.62 -16.60 24.73
C CYS A 455 20.02 -17.83 25.56
N ARG A 456 20.41 -18.89 24.90
CA ARG A 456 20.79 -20.16 25.54
C ARG A 456 22.01 -20.03 26.47
N SER A 457 22.83 -18.98 26.23
CA SER A 457 24.03 -18.72 27.02
C SER A 457 23.80 -17.81 28.24
N CYS A 458 22.96 -16.75 28.12
CA CYS A 458 22.82 -15.74 29.17
C CYS A 458 21.39 -15.39 29.59
N GLY A 459 20.37 -16.07 29.04
CA GLY A 459 18.97 -15.84 29.34
C GLY A 459 18.38 -14.51 28.85
N ASN A 460 19.13 -13.73 28.05
CA ASN A 460 18.63 -12.48 27.52
C ASN A 460 17.47 -12.73 26.56
N THR A 461 16.35 -12.06 26.77
CA THR A 461 15.13 -12.20 25.94
C THR A 461 15.09 -11.26 24.74
N ASN A 462 16.00 -10.27 24.67
CA ASN A 462 16.12 -9.35 23.54
C ASN A 462 17.13 -9.91 22.54
N LEU A 463 16.66 -10.80 21.68
CA LEU A 463 17.44 -11.38 20.59
C LEU A 463 17.16 -10.61 19.31
N LYS A 464 18.23 -10.38 18.51
CA LYS A 464 18.12 -9.77 17.18
C LYS A 464 18.21 -10.85 16.11
N ARG A 465 17.19 -10.97 15.26
CA ARG A 465 17.23 -11.85 14.11
C ARG A 465 18.30 -11.38 13.13
N VAL A 466 19.22 -12.26 12.78
CA VAL A 466 20.33 -12.00 11.84
C VAL A 466 19.97 -12.51 10.45
N VAL A 467 19.45 -13.74 10.39
CA VAL A 467 19.03 -14.36 9.13
C VAL A 467 17.80 -15.24 9.38
N SER A 468 16.88 -15.24 8.44
CA SER A 468 15.79 -16.20 8.38
C SER A 468 15.91 -17.01 7.08
N LEU A 469 15.89 -18.33 7.22
CA LEU A 469 15.86 -19.28 6.09
C LEU A 469 14.41 -19.68 5.75
N GLY A 470 13.44 -18.94 6.29
CA GLY A 470 12.03 -19.22 6.10
C GLY A 470 11.56 -20.43 6.90
N TYR A 471 10.49 -21.03 6.42
CA TYR A 471 9.87 -22.19 7.06
C TYR A 471 10.43 -23.48 6.48
N GLN A 472 10.97 -24.33 7.35
CA GLN A 472 11.62 -25.57 6.97
C GLN A 472 11.01 -26.75 7.75
N PRO A 473 10.95 -27.94 7.19
CA PRO A 473 10.62 -29.13 7.96
C PRO A 473 11.74 -29.43 8.95
N LEU A 474 11.44 -30.20 10.00
CA LEU A 474 12.46 -30.70 10.90
C LEU A 474 13.45 -31.59 10.14
N ALA A 475 14.75 -31.34 10.35
CA ALA A 475 15.80 -32.15 9.75
C ALA A 475 15.65 -33.63 10.16
N ASN A 476 15.92 -34.52 9.22
CA ASN A 476 15.82 -35.98 9.40
C ASN A 476 14.40 -36.55 9.64
N ASN A 477 13.37 -35.72 9.50
CA ASN A 477 11.99 -36.19 9.51
C ASN A 477 11.62 -36.64 8.10
N LEU A 478 11.98 -37.91 7.74
CA LEU A 478 11.76 -38.44 6.40
C LEU A 478 10.29 -38.82 6.20
N LEU A 479 9.77 -38.52 5.02
CA LEU A 479 8.42 -38.93 4.61
C LEU A 479 8.39 -40.46 4.34
N ASN A 480 7.35 -41.11 4.83
CA ASN A 480 7.11 -42.52 4.51
C ASN A 480 6.39 -42.71 3.17
N LYS A 481 5.66 -41.69 2.72
CA LYS A 481 4.91 -41.67 1.46
C LYS A 481 5.09 -40.35 0.74
N LYS A 482 5.05 -40.38 -0.59
CA LYS A 482 5.24 -39.20 -1.45
C LYS A 482 4.16 -38.11 -1.23
N GLU A 483 2.96 -38.49 -0.81
CA GLU A 483 1.81 -37.64 -0.57
C GLU A 483 1.81 -36.98 0.82
N GLU A 484 2.64 -37.50 1.74
CA GLU A 484 2.80 -36.91 3.07
C GLU A 484 3.47 -35.53 2.98
N LYS A 485 3.09 -34.62 3.86
CA LYS A 485 3.69 -33.29 4.00
C LYS A 485 4.18 -33.09 5.42
N HIS A 486 5.31 -32.40 5.53
CA HIS A 486 5.86 -32.00 6.81
C HIS A 486 5.19 -30.74 7.33
N ASP A 487 5.02 -30.66 8.62
CA ASP A 487 4.82 -29.40 9.32
C ASP A 487 6.07 -28.52 9.15
N LEU A 488 5.87 -27.21 9.00
CA LEU A 488 6.93 -26.26 8.74
C LEU A 488 7.16 -25.39 9.98
N TYR A 489 8.43 -25.22 10.33
CA TYR A 489 8.89 -24.44 11.47
C TYR A 489 9.83 -23.33 11.01
N PRO A 490 9.85 -22.16 11.68
CA PRO A 490 10.79 -21.10 11.34
C PRO A 490 12.23 -21.54 11.63
N LEU A 491 13.09 -21.40 10.64
CA LEU A 491 14.53 -21.62 10.79
C LEU A 491 15.26 -20.28 10.72
N GLU A 492 15.69 -19.81 11.87
CA GLU A 492 16.28 -18.48 12.03
C GLU A 492 17.58 -18.55 12.82
N VAL A 493 18.48 -17.61 12.53
CA VAL A 493 19.65 -17.36 13.35
C VAL A 493 19.43 -16.04 14.09
N ASN A 494 19.50 -16.10 15.40
CA ASN A 494 19.32 -14.96 16.29
C ASN A 494 20.64 -14.62 17.02
N TYR A 495 20.97 -13.33 17.06
CA TYR A 495 22.12 -12.79 17.78
C TYR A 495 21.69 -12.20 19.11
N CYS A 496 22.43 -12.52 20.16
CA CYS A 496 22.25 -11.94 21.47
C CYS A 496 23.17 -10.73 21.67
N PRO A 497 22.64 -9.48 21.76
CA PRO A 497 23.47 -8.31 21.96
C PRO A 497 24.14 -8.23 23.34
N LYS A 498 23.71 -9.04 24.31
CA LYS A 498 24.26 -9.06 25.67
C LYS A 498 25.51 -9.91 25.78
N CYS A 499 25.54 -11.08 25.18
CA CYS A 499 26.66 -12.02 25.29
C CYS A 499 27.28 -12.43 23.94
N HIS A 500 26.81 -11.82 22.84
CA HIS A 500 27.28 -12.04 21.49
C HIS A 500 27.09 -13.47 20.94
N ASN A 501 26.25 -14.29 21.60
CA ASN A 501 25.93 -15.62 21.10
C ASN A 501 25.01 -15.53 19.88
N CYS A 502 25.28 -16.36 18.88
CA CYS A 502 24.39 -16.62 17.75
C CYS A 502 23.74 -18.00 17.90
N GLN A 503 22.42 -18.09 17.81
CA GLN A 503 21.68 -19.33 18.02
C GLN A 503 20.52 -19.50 17.03
#